data_6836f2f238d71470e0a75010c628effd
#
_entry.id   6836f2f238d71470e0a75010c628effd
#
_cell.length_a   1.000
_cell.length_b   1.000
_cell.length_c   1.000
_cell.angle_alpha   90.00
_cell.angle_beta   90.00
_cell.angle_gamma   90.00
#
_symmetry.space_group_name_H-M   'P 1'
#
loop_
_entity.id
_entity.type
_entity.pdbx_description
1 polymer ?
#
loop_
_entity_poly.entity_id
_entity_poly.type
_entity_poly.pdbx_seq_one_letter_code
_entity_poly.pdbx_strand_id
1 'polypeptide(L)'
;FADRPTDFMMDRVDASRWPDINVPGNWELQGFGTPIYVNHPYEFCSSGYSPYWDKPNPPYVPQEWNPTGTYRREFTLPGDWDDKEIFLSADGVRGAAFYYLNGKFVGMSKDAKTPARFNVSTIAKKGKNVIAIQIHRFSDANYLECQDFWRISGIERDIYLYAQPQIHLTDFKVESPLDENYRNGILKVKVQFTNESGQNSPFVVGYRLLDKNDQQIAQSSTQVSGDQTEVEFTKKTIQEPLQWTAETPNLYTLVVSLKRPNGDVIEATSCKVGFRTVEIKDKQLLVNGQPILVKGVNYHEHNENTGHYVSEELMKKDFELWKRYNVNTVRTC
;
A
#
# COMPACT_ATOMS: atom_id res chain seq x y z
N PHE A 1 -16.96 10.42 -20.11
CA PHE A 1 -16.37 9.19 -20.66
C PHE A 1 -16.35 9.21 -22.19
N ALA A 2 -17.46 9.55 -22.85
CA ALA A 2 -17.55 9.58 -24.32
C ALA A 2 -16.51 10.51 -24.97
N ASP A 3 -16.26 11.67 -24.39
CA ASP A 3 -15.36 12.71 -24.91
C ASP A 3 -13.92 12.58 -24.39
N ARG A 4 -13.57 11.48 -23.72
CA ARG A 4 -12.22 11.29 -23.21
C ARG A 4 -11.22 11.15 -24.34
N PRO A 5 -9.99 11.64 -24.22
CA PRO A 5 -8.95 11.36 -25.19
C PRO A 5 -8.63 9.85 -25.22
N THR A 6 -8.64 9.28 -26.41
CA THR A 6 -8.39 7.84 -26.61
C THR A 6 -6.93 7.53 -26.97
N ASP A 7 -6.17 8.55 -27.35
CA ASP A 7 -4.74 8.44 -27.70
C ASP A 7 -3.81 9.10 -26.66
N PHE A 8 -4.33 9.43 -25.49
CA PHE A 8 -3.64 10.17 -24.42
C PHE A 8 -2.29 9.56 -24.00
N MET A 9 -2.09 8.27 -24.22
CA MET A 9 -0.86 7.56 -23.88
C MET A 9 0.25 7.74 -24.92
N MET A 10 -0.07 8.21 -26.13
CA MET A 10 0.88 8.28 -27.24
C MET A 10 1.89 9.41 -27.04
N ASP A 11 3.14 9.19 -27.46
CA ASP A 11 4.23 10.18 -27.36
C ASP A 11 3.93 11.49 -28.10
N ARG A 12 3.13 11.42 -29.19
CA ARG A 12 2.72 12.57 -29.99
C ARG A 12 1.73 13.53 -29.32
N VAL A 13 1.14 13.13 -28.19
CA VAL A 13 0.14 13.96 -27.51
C VAL A 13 0.84 15.14 -26.85
N ASP A 14 0.47 16.33 -27.29
CA ASP A 14 0.90 17.59 -26.68
C ASP A 14 -0.01 17.92 -25.49
N ALA A 15 0.51 17.71 -24.28
CA ALA A 15 -0.14 18.03 -23.03
C ALA A 15 0.26 19.42 -22.46
N SER A 16 0.96 20.25 -23.22
CA SER A 16 1.47 21.56 -22.76
C SER A 16 0.37 22.55 -22.35
N ARG A 17 -0.85 22.33 -22.86
CA ARG A 17 -2.05 23.12 -22.52
C ARG A 17 -2.95 22.48 -21.47
N TRP A 18 -2.59 21.30 -21.01
CA TRP A 18 -3.34 20.68 -19.93
C TRP A 18 -3.03 21.39 -18.60
N PRO A 19 -4.04 21.57 -17.75
CA PRO A 19 -3.79 22.16 -16.45
C PRO A 19 -2.97 21.20 -15.57
N ASP A 20 -2.15 21.79 -14.70
CA ASP A 20 -1.45 21.02 -13.67
C ASP A 20 -2.41 20.58 -12.55
N ILE A 21 -2.16 19.43 -11.99
CA ILE A 21 -2.90 18.88 -10.85
C ILE A 21 -1.93 18.28 -9.83
N ASN A 22 -2.19 18.53 -8.55
CA ASN A 22 -1.38 17.94 -7.48
C ASN A 22 -1.74 16.47 -7.26
N VAL A 23 -0.71 15.66 -7.07
CA VAL A 23 -0.80 14.24 -6.73
C VAL A 23 0.11 13.99 -5.52
N PRO A 24 -0.41 13.42 -4.41
CA PRO A 24 -1.80 12.94 -4.19
C PRO A 24 -2.83 14.05 -4.10
N GLY A 25 -4.09 13.73 -4.42
CA GLY A 25 -5.23 14.62 -4.29
C GLY A 25 -6.43 14.20 -5.11
N ASN A 26 -7.60 14.57 -4.63
CA ASN A 26 -8.85 14.37 -5.37
C ASN A 26 -9.04 15.49 -6.37
N TRP A 27 -9.44 15.16 -7.59
CA TRP A 27 -9.55 16.15 -8.67
C TRP A 27 -10.69 17.14 -8.46
N GLU A 28 -11.78 16.72 -7.78
CA GLU A 28 -12.94 17.59 -7.52
C GLU A 28 -12.58 18.77 -6.60
N LEU A 29 -11.64 18.56 -5.66
CA LEU A 29 -11.16 19.62 -4.77
C LEU A 29 -10.12 20.54 -5.42
N GLN A 30 -9.69 20.19 -6.64
CA GLN A 30 -8.75 20.97 -7.42
C GLN A 30 -9.42 21.66 -8.64
N GLY A 31 -10.77 21.69 -8.64
CA GLY A 31 -11.55 22.40 -9.66
C GLY A 31 -11.95 21.55 -10.86
N PHE A 32 -11.77 20.23 -10.81
CA PHE A 32 -12.09 19.31 -11.90
C PHE A 32 -13.31 18.45 -11.54
N GLY A 33 -14.50 18.87 -11.92
CA GLY A 33 -15.73 18.15 -11.62
C GLY A 33 -16.42 18.66 -10.35
N THR A 34 -17.31 17.86 -9.80
CA THR A 34 -18.13 18.22 -8.64
C THR A 34 -18.03 17.15 -7.56
N PRO A 35 -17.66 17.52 -6.33
CA PRO A 35 -17.73 16.61 -5.19
C PRO A 35 -19.19 16.32 -4.89
N ILE A 36 -19.51 15.06 -4.59
CA ILE A 36 -20.86 14.61 -4.26
C ILE A 36 -20.83 13.99 -2.89
N TYR A 37 -21.73 14.42 -2.00
CA TYR A 37 -22.03 13.72 -0.77
C TYR A 37 -23.44 13.14 -0.83
N VAL A 38 -23.53 11.85 -0.72
CA VAL A 38 -24.80 11.13 -0.61
C VAL A 38 -24.65 9.97 0.36
N ASN A 39 -25.63 9.81 1.23
CA ASN A 39 -25.75 8.63 2.09
C ASN A 39 -26.53 7.48 1.43
N HIS A 40 -26.71 7.56 0.14
CA HIS A 40 -27.20 6.46 -0.69
C HIS A 40 -26.07 5.55 -1.13
N PRO A 41 -26.33 4.27 -1.40
CA PRO A 41 -25.29 3.35 -1.82
C PRO A 41 -24.52 3.84 -3.04
N TYR A 42 -25.19 4.40 -4.06
CA TYR A 42 -24.51 4.71 -5.33
C TYR A 42 -24.94 6.07 -5.88
N GLU A 43 -24.00 6.97 -6.12
CA GLU A 43 -24.27 8.31 -6.66
C GLU A 43 -24.92 8.31 -8.06
N PHE A 44 -24.70 7.26 -8.83
CA PHE A 44 -25.30 7.09 -10.16
C PHE A 44 -26.70 6.44 -10.14
N CYS A 45 -27.22 6.11 -8.96
CA CYS A 45 -28.56 5.55 -8.78
C CYS A 45 -29.45 6.41 -7.88
N SER A 46 -29.02 7.60 -7.49
CA SER A 46 -29.78 8.48 -6.59
C SER A 46 -30.75 9.36 -7.36
N SER A 47 -32.04 9.26 -7.09
CA SER A 47 -33.01 10.22 -7.63
C SER A 47 -32.64 11.65 -7.21
N GLY A 48 -32.48 12.54 -8.18
CA GLY A 48 -32.10 13.94 -7.96
C GLY A 48 -30.59 14.22 -8.07
N TYR A 49 -29.73 13.19 -8.03
CA TYR A 49 -28.26 13.32 -8.24
C TYR A 49 -27.80 12.66 -9.53
N SER A 50 -28.46 11.58 -9.94
CA SER A 50 -28.20 10.94 -11.21
C SER A 50 -29.44 10.93 -12.07
N PRO A 51 -29.38 11.46 -13.29
CA PRO A 51 -30.48 11.35 -14.23
C PRO A 51 -30.56 9.99 -14.92
N TYR A 52 -29.67 9.04 -14.61
CA TYR A 52 -29.48 7.89 -15.49
C TYR A 52 -30.13 6.61 -15.00
N TRP A 53 -30.11 6.34 -13.69
CA TRP A 53 -30.59 5.06 -13.18
C TRP A 53 -31.42 5.24 -11.91
N ASP A 54 -32.60 4.65 -11.91
CA ASP A 54 -33.46 4.59 -10.73
C ASP A 54 -33.02 3.50 -9.74
N LYS A 55 -32.37 2.46 -10.24
CA LYS A 55 -31.97 1.28 -9.46
C LYS A 55 -30.57 0.83 -9.81
N PRO A 56 -29.85 0.24 -8.83
CA PRO A 56 -28.59 -0.43 -9.10
C PRO A 56 -28.74 -1.57 -10.12
N ASN A 57 -27.77 -1.70 -11.01
CA ASN A 57 -27.70 -2.78 -12.01
C ASN A 57 -26.30 -3.36 -12.08
N PRO A 58 -25.82 -4.01 -10.98
CA PRO A 58 -24.47 -4.56 -10.96
C PRO A 58 -24.29 -5.67 -12.03
N PRO A 59 -23.13 -5.77 -12.67
CA PRO A 59 -21.90 -4.99 -12.44
C PRO A 59 -21.81 -3.69 -13.27
N TYR A 60 -22.87 -3.29 -13.94
CA TYR A 60 -22.87 -2.17 -14.89
C TYR A 60 -22.88 -0.81 -14.20
N VAL A 61 -22.23 0.18 -14.82
CA VAL A 61 -22.23 1.59 -14.42
C VAL A 61 -22.57 2.46 -15.62
N PRO A 62 -23.10 3.69 -15.41
CA PRO A 62 -23.42 4.61 -16.51
C PRO A 62 -22.17 4.91 -17.35
N GLN A 63 -22.31 4.85 -18.67
CA GLN A 63 -21.24 5.22 -19.61
C GLN A 63 -21.37 6.66 -20.10
N GLU A 64 -22.59 7.17 -20.24
CA GLU A 64 -22.88 8.52 -20.69
C GLU A 64 -22.43 9.56 -19.67
N TRP A 65 -22.54 9.23 -18.39
CA TRP A 65 -22.10 10.07 -17.28
C TRP A 65 -21.13 9.29 -16.37
N ASN A 66 -19.89 9.25 -16.80
CA ASN A 66 -18.81 8.68 -16.03
C ASN A 66 -17.58 9.61 -16.15
N PRO A 67 -17.42 10.56 -15.22
CA PRO A 67 -16.28 11.47 -15.23
C PRO A 67 -14.97 10.70 -15.34
N THR A 68 -14.10 11.19 -16.21
CA THR A 68 -12.83 10.52 -16.50
C THR A 68 -11.68 11.52 -16.41
N GLY A 69 -10.76 11.26 -15.49
CA GLY A 69 -9.51 12.01 -15.36
C GLY A 69 -8.41 11.37 -16.18
N THR A 70 -7.66 12.20 -16.90
CA THR A 70 -6.50 11.74 -17.68
C THR A 70 -5.27 12.50 -17.21
N TYR A 71 -4.27 11.76 -16.75
CA TYR A 71 -3.02 12.29 -16.22
C TYR A 71 -1.87 11.93 -17.14
N ARG A 72 -0.90 12.84 -17.23
CA ARG A 72 0.31 12.62 -18.01
C ARG A 72 1.49 13.32 -17.34
N ARG A 73 2.63 12.62 -17.24
CA ARG A 73 3.87 13.16 -16.70
C ARG A 73 5.08 12.62 -17.43
N GLU A 74 6.01 13.51 -17.73
CA GLU A 74 7.34 13.15 -18.21
C GLU A 74 8.33 13.06 -17.04
N PHE A 75 9.25 12.12 -17.11
CA PHE A 75 10.29 11.94 -16.09
C PHE A 75 11.52 11.25 -16.67
N THR A 76 12.62 11.30 -15.93
CA THR A 76 13.87 10.64 -16.29
C THR A 76 14.24 9.64 -15.19
N LEU A 77 14.63 8.43 -15.58
CA LEU A 77 15.12 7.43 -14.64
C LEU A 77 16.51 7.79 -14.11
N PRO A 78 16.82 7.50 -12.84
CA PRO A 78 18.18 7.59 -12.31
C PRO A 78 19.15 6.68 -13.10
N GLY A 79 20.38 7.16 -13.29
CA GLY A 79 21.37 6.42 -14.10
C GLY A 79 21.90 5.13 -13.45
N ASP A 80 21.70 4.98 -12.14
CA ASP A 80 22.09 3.80 -11.36
C ASP A 80 21.02 2.70 -11.32
N TRP A 81 19.97 2.83 -12.15
CA TRP A 81 18.90 1.84 -12.27
C TRP A 81 19.13 0.85 -13.42
N ASP A 82 20.24 0.97 -14.12
CA ASP A 82 20.66 -0.01 -15.11
C ASP A 82 20.81 -1.39 -14.42
N ASP A 83 20.42 -2.43 -15.11
CA ASP A 83 20.47 -3.83 -14.62
C ASP A 83 19.58 -4.11 -13.37
N LYS A 84 18.65 -3.24 -13.03
CA LYS A 84 17.67 -3.47 -11.97
C LYS A 84 16.28 -3.78 -12.53
N GLU A 85 15.49 -4.46 -11.73
CA GLU A 85 14.05 -4.58 -11.96
C GLU A 85 13.35 -3.27 -11.55
N ILE A 86 12.54 -2.73 -12.44
CA ILE A 86 11.84 -1.45 -12.24
C ILE A 86 10.36 -1.70 -12.06
N PHE A 87 9.81 -1.16 -11.00
CA PHE A 87 8.40 -1.31 -10.64
C PHE A 87 7.72 0.06 -10.59
N LEU A 88 6.48 0.10 -11.12
CA LEU A 88 5.54 1.18 -10.89
C LEU A 88 4.63 0.80 -9.73
N SER A 89 4.55 1.64 -8.70
CA SER A 89 3.59 1.53 -7.60
C SER A 89 2.60 2.68 -7.66
N ALA A 90 1.31 2.36 -7.51
CA ALA A 90 0.22 3.30 -7.29
C ALA A 90 -0.46 2.90 -5.98
N ASP A 91 -0.20 3.63 -4.90
CA ASP A 91 -0.53 3.18 -3.54
C ASP A 91 -2.00 3.40 -3.16
N GLY A 92 -2.74 4.16 -3.96
CA GLY A 92 -4.18 4.32 -3.81
C GLY A 92 -4.77 5.22 -4.89
N VAL A 93 -5.64 4.66 -5.71
CA VAL A 93 -6.34 5.38 -6.78
C VAL A 93 -7.81 5.06 -6.74
N ARG A 94 -8.64 6.06 -6.51
CA ARG A 94 -10.10 5.89 -6.48
C ARG A 94 -10.69 6.01 -7.87
N GLY A 95 -11.36 4.91 -8.28
CA GLY A 95 -11.90 4.70 -9.62
C GLY A 95 -11.17 3.57 -10.35
N ALA A 96 -11.61 3.26 -11.56
CA ALA A 96 -10.91 2.30 -12.41
C ALA A 96 -9.76 3.01 -13.14
N ALA A 97 -8.54 2.69 -12.75
CA ALA A 97 -7.31 3.28 -13.28
C ALA A 97 -6.63 2.37 -14.30
N PHE A 98 -6.25 2.94 -15.44
CA PHE A 98 -5.51 2.28 -16.50
C PHE A 98 -4.15 2.96 -16.65
N TYR A 99 -3.08 2.19 -16.51
CA TYR A 99 -1.72 2.67 -16.48
C TYR A 99 -1.00 2.38 -17.79
N TYR A 100 -0.29 3.39 -18.30
CA TYR A 100 0.53 3.27 -19.51
C TYR A 100 1.90 3.89 -19.27
N LEU A 101 2.93 3.24 -19.75
CA LEU A 101 4.29 3.76 -19.75
C LEU A 101 4.84 3.75 -21.18
N ASN A 102 5.32 4.91 -21.67
CA ASN A 102 5.85 5.04 -23.01
C ASN A 102 4.88 4.53 -24.12
N GLY A 103 3.60 4.82 -23.96
CA GLY A 103 2.54 4.40 -24.89
C GLY A 103 2.09 2.94 -24.77
N LYS A 104 2.74 2.12 -23.94
CA LYS A 104 2.39 0.72 -23.74
C LYS A 104 1.51 0.54 -22.50
N PHE A 105 0.48 -0.29 -22.62
CA PHE A 105 -0.36 -0.67 -21.48
C PHE A 105 0.46 -1.46 -20.46
N VAL A 106 0.38 -1.04 -19.20
CA VAL A 106 1.08 -1.63 -18.06
C VAL A 106 0.13 -2.52 -17.25
N GLY A 107 -1.07 -2.01 -16.97
CA GLY A 107 -2.06 -2.71 -16.17
C GLY A 107 -3.20 -1.81 -15.74
N MET A 108 -4.08 -2.35 -14.90
CA MET A 108 -5.22 -1.61 -14.33
C MET A 108 -5.43 -1.95 -12.86
N SER A 109 -6.07 -1.04 -12.13
CA SER A 109 -6.57 -1.27 -10.77
C SER A 109 -7.97 -0.70 -10.60
N LYS A 110 -8.72 -1.27 -9.67
CA LYS A 110 -10.06 -0.78 -9.27
C LYS A 110 -10.20 -0.65 -7.76
N ASP A 111 -9.32 -1.29 -6.99
CA ASP A 111 -9.27 -1.18 -5.54
C ASP A 111 -8.64 0.16 -5.15
N ALA A 112 -9.41 0.99 -4.43
CA ALA A 112 -8.99 2.35 -4.09
C ALA A 112 -7.98 2.42 -2.95
N LYS A 113 -7.85 1.39 -2.14
CA LYS A 113 -7.11 1.45 -0.86
C LYS A 113 -5.90 0.52 -0.76
N THR A 114 -5.71 -0.37 -1.75
CA THR A 114 -4.54 -1.25 -1.82
C THR A 114 -3.59 -0.84 -2.95
N PRO A 115 -2.27 -0.98 -2.76
CA PRO A 115 -1.30 -0.67 -3.78
C PRO A 115 -1.42 -1.56 -5.01
N ALA A 116 -1.42 -0.95 -6.19
CA ALA A 116 -1.25 -1.64 -7.47
C ALA A 116 0.21 -1.55 -7.90
N ARG A 117 0.86 -2.69 -8.12
CA ARG A 117 2.29 -2.78 -8.47
C ARG A 117 2.48 -3.52 -9.77
N PHE A 118 3.32 -2.98 -10.64
CA PHE A 118 3.56 -3.52 -11.97
C PHE A 118 5.06 -3.53 -12.26
N ASN A 119 5.59 -4.66 -12.72
CA ASN A 119 6.95 -4.71 -13.27
C ASN A 119 6.95 -4.03 -14.65
N VAL A 120 7.75 -2.98 -14.78
CA VAL A 120 7.86 -2.17 -16.00
C VAL A 120 9.27 -2.20 -16.60
N SER A 121 10.14 -3.11 -16.15
CA SER A 121 11.55 -3.21 -16.55
C SER A 121 11.73 -3.27 -18.07
N THR A 122 10.86 -4.01 -18.77
CA THR A 122 10.92 -4.16 -20.24
C THR A 122 10.36 -2.96 -21.03
N ILE A 123 9.68 -2.02 -20.33
CA ILE A 123 9.01 -0.87 -20.96
C ILE A 123 9.74 0.42 -20.61
N ALA A 124 10.30 0.52 -19.42
CA ALA A 124 11.07 1.66 -18.97
C ALA A 124 12.35 1.85 -19.81
N LYS A 125 12.74 3.09 -20.06
CA LYS A 125 13.89 3.43 -20.92
C LYS A 125 14.88 4.29 -20.14
N LYS A 126 16.15 4.20 -20.50
CA LYS A 126 17.12 5.24 -20.11
C LYS A 126 16.67 6.60 -20.64
N GLY A 127 16.87 7.63 -19.84
CA GLY A 127 16.46 8.99 -20.23
C GLY A 127 14.95 9.24 -20.06
N LYS A 128 14.36 9.93 -21.01
CA LYS A 128 12.98 10.41 -20.95
C LYS A 128 11.97 9.27 -21.05
N ASN A 129 11.05 9.25 -20.09
CA ASN A 129 9.89 8.37 -20.03
C ASN A 129 8.61 9.20 -19.87
N VAL A 130 7.49 8.63 -20.27
CA VAL A 130 6.16 9.23 -20.12
C VAL A 130 5.24 8.23 -19.47
N ILE A 131 4.72 8.58 -18.29
CA ILE A 131 3.59 7.89 -17.68
C ILE A 131 2.29 8.57 -18.07
N ALA A 132 1.30 7.79 -18.44
CA ALA A 132 -0.05 8.26 -18.70
C ALA A 132 -1.05 7.36 -17.95
N ILE A 133 -2.00 7.99 -17.24
CA ILE A 133 -2.99 7.27 -16.43
C ILE A 133 -4.36 7.81 -16.78
N GLN A 134 -5.31 6.92 -17.03
CA GLN A 134 -6.71 7.31 -17.20
C GLN A 134 -7.56 6.64 -16.11
N ILE A 135 -8.36 7.44 -15.41
CA ILE A 135 -9.17 7.00 -14.27
C ILE A 135 -10.63 7.27 -14.60
N HIS A 136 -11.43 6.24 -14.61
CA HIS A 136 -12.90 6.34 -14.68
C HIS A 136 -13.47 6.38 -13.27
N ARG A 137 -14.28 7.39 -12.97
CA ARG A 137 -14.88 7.58 -11.65
C ARG A 137 -15.70 6.39 -11.20
N PHE A 138 -16.52 5.85 -12.11
CA PHE A 138 -17.38 4.73 -11.82
C PHE A 138 -16.91 3.45 -12.49
N SER A 139 -16.97 2.36 -11.75
CA SER A 139 -16.75 1.01 -12.19
C SER A 139 -17.59 0.03 -11.36
N ASP A 140 -17.53 -1.25 -11.67
CA ASP A 140 -18.15 -2.30 -10.87
C ASP A 140 -17.65 -2.33 -9.41
N ALA A 141 -16.42 -1.85 -9.14
CA ALA A 141 -15.90 -1.72 -7.78
C ALA A 141 -16.75 -0.78 -6.90
N ASN A 142 -17.42 0.22 -7.48
CA ASN A 142 -18.30 1.11 -6.71
C ASN A 142 -19.41 0.35 -5.97
N TYR A 143 -19.82 -0.82 -6.45
CA TYR A 143 -20.81 -1.65 -5.77
C TYR A 143 -20.27 -2.32 -4.50
N LEU A 144 -18.94 -2.44 -4.36
CA LEU A 144 -18.28 -3.01 -3.20
C LEU A 144 -17.66 -1.96 -2.28
N GLU A 145 -17.17 -0.86 -2.86
CA GLU A 145 -16.47 0.21 -2.14
C GLU A 145 -17.36 1.38 -1.72
N CYS A 146 -18.66 1.21 -1.86
CA CYS A 146 -19.61 2.26 -1.51
C CYS A 146 -19.75 2.42 0.01
N GLN A 147 -19.51 3.62 0.51
CA GLN A 147 -19.62 3.99 1.91
C GLN A 147 -20.43 5.29 2.04
N ASP A 148 -20.98 5.56 3.23
CA ASP A 148 -21.57 6.85 3.58
C ASP A 148 -20.46 7.90 3.77
N PHE A 149 -19.96 8.41 2.67
CA PHE A 149 -18.78 9.24 2.62
C PHE A 149 -18.76 10.11 1.36
N TRP A 150 -17.86 11.10 1.28
CA TRP A 150 -17.67 11.92 0.10
C TRP A 150 -17.35 11.07 -1.14
N ARG A 151 -18.04 11.33 -2.23
CA ARG A 151 -17.83 10.72 -3.55
C ARG A 151 -16.89 11.62 -4.34
N ILE A 152 -15.61 11.41 -4.17
CA ILE A 152 -14.53 12.11 -4.85
C ILE A 152 -13.55 11.09 -5.40
N SER A 153 -12.80 11.48 -6.42
CA SER A 153 -12.01 10.54 -7.21
C SER A 153 -10.60 11.08 -7.45
N GLY A 154 -9.75 10.24 -7.97
CA GLY A 154 -8.40 10.64 -8.31
C GLY A 154 -7.33 9.78 -7.65
N ILE A 155 -6.13 10.31 -7.60
CA ILE A 155 -4.95 9.65 -7.04
C ILE A 155 -4.82 10.08 -5.59
N GLU A 156 -5.27 9.22 -4.67
CA GLU A 156 -5.38 9.55 -3.25
C GLU A 156 -4.08 9.32 -2.47
N ARG A 157 -3.15 8.54 -3.04
CA ARG A 157 -1.84 8.23 -2.45
C ARG A 157 -0.75 8.35 -3.51
N ASP A 158 0.49 8.17 -3.10
CA ASP A 158 1.63 8.34 -3.99
C ASP A 158 1.62 7.39 -5.18
N ILE A 159 2.12 7.90 -6.32
CA ILE A 159 2.53 7.09 -7.48
C ILE A 159 4.02 7.32 -7.68
N TYR A 160 4.78 6.24 -7.69
CA TYR A 160 6.23 6.30 -7.83
C TYR A 160 6.79 5.09 -8.56
N LEU A 161 8.03 5.23 -9.01
CA LEU A 161 8.83 4.12 -9.49
C LEU A 161 9.88 3.79 -8.44
N TYR A 162 10.18 2.50 -8.31
CA TYR A 162 11.32 2.03 -7.53
C TYR A 162 12.05 0.94 -8.29
N ALA A 163 13.30 0.73 -7.94
CA ALA A 163 14.12 -0.28 -8.56
C ALA A 163 14.69 -1.24 -7.52
N GLN A 164 14.64 -2.53 -7.83
CA GLN A 164 15.21 -3.59 -7.01
C GLN A 164 16.32 -4.33 -7.77
N PRO A 165 17.30 -4.90 -7.08
CA PRO A 165 18.24 -5.81 -7.72
C PRO A 165 17.52 -6.98 -8.38
N GLN A 166 18.15 -7.63 -9.36
CA GLN A 166 17.58 -8.84 -10.00
C GLN A 166 17.35 -9.99 -9.02
N ILE A 167 18.12 -10.04 -7.93
CA ILE A 167 17.83 -10.90 -6.78
C ILE A 167 17.25 -10.00 -5.70
N HIS A 168 15.96 -10.12 -5.41
CA HIS A 168 15.26 -9.22 -4.48
C HIS A 168 14.20 -9.93 -3.63
N LEU A 169 13.86 -9.27 -2.53
CA LEU A 169 12.78 -9.67 -1.65
C LEU A 169 11.42 -9.38 -2.32
N THR A 170 10.54 -10.37 -2.34
CA THR A 170 9.16 -10.18 -2.83
C THR A 170 8.19 -9.98 -1.69
N ASP A 171 8.38 -10.70 -0.57
CA ASP A 171 7.57 -10.55 0.63
C ASP A 171 8.28 -11.14 1.85
N PHE A 172 7.82 -10.82 3.05
CA PHE A 172 8.18 -11.53 4.25
C PHE A 172 7.04 -11.51 5.27
N LYS A 173 6.91 -12.59 6.02
CA LYS A 173 5.94 -12.71 7.11
C LYS A 173 6.67 -12.86 8.43
N VAL A 174 6.28 -12.06 9.42
CA VAL A 174 6.74 -12.19 10.79
C VAL A 174 5.56 -12.40 11.73
N GLU A 175 5.67 -13.39 12.59
CA GLU A 175 4.76 -13.62 13.69
C GLU A 175 5.54 -13.59 14.99
N SER A 176 4.98 -12.89 15.99
CA SER A 176 5.64 -12.68 17.29
C SER A 176 4.67 -12.83 18.47
N PRO A 177 3.88 -13.95 18.54
CA PRO A 177 3.04 -14.19 19.71
C PRO A 177 3.90 -14.46 20.95
N LEU A 178 3.27 -14.40 22.11
CA LEU A 178 3.81 -14.92 23.37
C LEU A 178 3.54 -16.41 23.48
N ASP A 179 4.27 -17.07 24.37
CA ASP A 179 3.99 -18.46 24.75
C ASP A 179 2.68 -18.60 25.55
N GLU A 180 2.30 -19.82 25.89
CA GLU A 180 1.06 -20.13 26.61
C GLU A 180 0.97 -19.46 27.97
N ASN A 181 2.10 -19.11 28.57
CA ASN A 181 2.19 -18.43 29.86
C ASN A 181 2.32 -16.91 29.72
N TYR A 182 2.24 -16.36 28.49
CA TYR A 182 2.42 -14.95 28.15
C TYR A 182 3.75 -14.36 28.66
N ARG A 183 4.79 -15.18 28.76
CA ARG A 183 6.08 -14.79 29.32
C ARG A 183 7.16 -14.62 28.25
N ASN A 184 7.31 -15.63 27.39
CA ASN A 184 8.34 -15.63 26.36
C ASN A 184 7.74 -15.31 24.98
N GLY A 185 8.50 -14.65 24.14
CA GLY A 185 8.12 -14.39 22.74
C GLY A 185 8.47 -15.57 21.84
N ILE A 186 7.62 -15.84 20.87
CA ILE A 186 7.84 -16.87 19.84
C ILE A 186 8.00 -16.16 18.50
N LEU A 187 9.23 -15.99 18.04
CA LEU A 187 9.51 -15.37 16.76
C LEU A 187 9.49 -16.41 15.64
N LYS A 188 8.64 -16.16 14.62
CA LYS A 188 8.62 -16.92 13.36
C LYS A 188 8.84 -15.96 12.23
N VAL A 189 9.73 -16.29 11.30
CA VAL A 189 10.04 -15.47 10.14
C VAL A 189 10.03 -16.35 8.90
N LYS A 190 9.26 -15.93 7.90
CA LYS A 190 9.25 -16.50 6.56
C LYS A 190 9.62 -15.40 5.58
N VAL A 191 10.50 -15.69 4.64
CA VAL A 191 10.99 -14.72 3.64
C VAL A 191 10.76 -15.29 2.27
N GLN A 192 10.19 -14.48 1.38
CA GLN A 192 10.01 -14.78 -0.04
C GLN A 192 10.91 -13.87 -0.87
N PHE A 193 11.46 -14.41 -1.94
CA PHE A 193 12.39 -13.71 -2.82
C PHE A 193 12.31 -14.27 -4.24
N THR A 194 12.88 -13.54 -5.18
CA THR A 194 13.02 -14.00 -6.57
C THR A 194 14.45 -13.78 -7.05
N ASN A 195 14.82 -14.51 -8.10
CA ASN A 195 16.09 -14.37 -8.79
C ASN A 195 15.85 -14.28 -10.30
N GLU A 196 15.78 -13.05 -10.80
CA GLU A 196 15.58 -12.75 -12.24
C GLU A 196 16.93 -12.62 -13.00
N SER A 197 18.06 -12.84 -12.33
CA SER A 197 19.39 -12.68 -12.95
C SER A 197 19.72 -13.73 -14.01
N GLY A 198 18.95 -14.81 -14.07
CA GLY A 198 19.25 -15.98 -14.92
C GLY A 198 20.48 -16.78 -14.47
N GLN A 199 21.12 -16.39 -13.36
CA GLN A 199 22.27 -17.05 -12.79
C GLN A 199 21.88 -17.88 -11.56
N ASN A 200 22.37 -19.10 -11.51
CA ASN A 200 22.12 -20.01 -10.38
C ASN A 200 23.17 -19.86 -9.26
N SER A 201 23.71 -18.64 -9.08
CA SER A 201 24.70 -18.37 -8.05
C SER A 201 24.04 -18.36 -6.67
N PRO A 202 24.64 -19.03 -5.67
CA PRO A 202 24.10 -19.05 -4.32
C PRO A 202 24.15 -17.66 -3.67
N PHE A 203 23.17 -17.40 -2.80
CA PHE A 203 23.12 -16.21 -1.94
C PHE A 203 22.60 -16.58 -0.55
N VAL A 204 22.70 -15.68 0.39
CA VAL A 204 22.32 -15.90 1.78
C VAL A 204 21.06 -15.09 2.09
N VAL A 205 20.02 -15.76 2.56
CA VAL A 205 18.82 -15.15 3.13
C VAL A 205 18.96 -15.14 4.64
N GLY A 206 18.65 -14.02 5.28
CA GLY A 206 18.76 -13.94 6.72
C GLY A 206 17.93 -12.85 7.35
N TYR A 207 17.76 -12.95 8.67
CA TYR A 207 17.19 -11.89 9.47
C TYR A 207 18.00 -11.61 10.74
N ARG A 208 17.84 -10.40 11.27
CA ARG A 208 18.29 -9.98 12.61
C ARG A 208 17.15 -9.30 13.32
N LEU A 209 16.93 -9.60 14.59
CA LEU A 209 16.04 -8.89 15.49
C LEU A 209 16.86 -8.01 16.42
N LEU A 210 16.57 -6.73 16.43
CA LEU A 210 17.25 -5.73 17.24
C LEU A 210 16.30 -5.13 18.27
N ASP A 211 16.80 -4.82 19.46
CA ASP A 211 16.06 -4.07 20.48
C ASP A 211 16.04 -2.56 20.18
N LYS A 212 15.50 -1.78 21.11
CA LYS A 212 15.42 -0.31 21.02
C LYS A 212 16.78 0.41 21.04
N ASN A 213 17.84 -0.29 21.43
CA ASN A 213 19.21 0.22 21.49
C ASN A 213 20.07 -0.34 20.35
N ASP A 214 19.43 -0.92 19.32
CA ASP A 214 20.06 -1.59 18.19
C ASP A 214 20.92 -2.81 18.57
N GLN A 215 20.73 -3.36 19.79
CA GLN A 215 21.39 -4.58 20.20
C GLN A 215 20.71 -5.79 19.58
N GLN A 216 21.52 -6.71 19.04
CA GLN A 216 20.99 -7.91 18.40
C GLN A 216 20.50 -8.93 19.43
N ILE A 217 19.20 -9.23 19.37
CA ILE A 217 18.52 -10.20 20.27
C ILE A 217 18.47 -11.58 19.64
N ALA A 218 18.26 -11.65 18.32
CA ALA A 218 18.22 -12.91 17.59
C ALA A 218 18.66 -12.72 16.15
N GLN A 219 19.13 -13.81 15.55
CA GLN A 219 19.43 -13.87 14.12
C GLN A 219 19.28 -15.28 13.59
N SER A 220 19.06 -15.41 12.30
CA SER A 220 19.20 -16.65 11.54
C SER A 220 19.52 -16.34 10.10
N SER A 221 20.23 -17.24 9.44
CA SER A 221 20.51 -17.16 8.02
C SER A 221 20.72 -18.54 7.42
N THR A 222 20.44 -18.66 6.13
CA THR A 222 20.68 -19.87 5.36
C THR A 222 21.13 -19.53 3.96
N GLN A 223 21.97 -20.35 3.38
CA GLN A 223 22.34 -20.25 1.98
C GLN A 223 21.25 -20.89 1.13
N VAL A 224 20.90 -20.22 0.05
CA VAL A 224 19.90 -20.67 -0.93
C VAL A 224 20.51 -20.68 -2.32
N SER A 225 19.98 -21.54 -3.17
CA SER A 225 20.42 -21.68 -4.56
C SER A 225 19.30 -22.31 -5.39
N GLY A 226 19.44 -22.26 -6.71
CA GLY A 226 18.49 -22.88 -7.62
C GLY A 226 17.14 -22.17 -7.67
N ASP A 227 16.09 -22.98 -7.79
CA ASP A 227 14.70 -22.51 -7.96
C ASP A 227 14.00 -22.20 -6.64
N GLN A 228 14.75 -22.10 -5.54
CA GLN A 228 14.18 -21.78 -4.26
C GLN A 228 13.68 -20.32 -4.26
N THR A 229 12.44 -20.10 -3.83
CA THR A 229 11.79 -18.78 -3.79
C THR A 229 11.38 -18.36 -2.39
N GLU A 230 11.54 -19.26 -1.40
CA GLU A 230 11.19 -18.93 -0.02
C GLU A 230 12.06 -19.68 1.01
N VAL A 231 12.17 -19.10 2.18
CA VAL A 231 12.79 -19.69 3.37
C VAL A 231 11.88 -19.47 4.57
N GLU A 232 11.52 -20.55 5.25
CA GLU A 232 10.90 -20.48 6.56
C GLU A 232 11.93 -20.84 7.63
N PHE A 233 12.24 -19.88 8.49
CA PHE A 233 13.22 -20.08 9.55
C PHE A 233 12.61 -20.84 10.74
N THR A 234 13.42 -21.69 11.35
CA THR A 234 13.02 -22.36 12.60
C THR A 234 12.65 -21.30 13.64
N LYS A 235 11.48 -21.51 14.28
CA LYS A 235 10.99 -20.62 15.33
C LYS A 235 12.04 -20.43 16.45
N LYS A 236 12.14 -19.19 16.94
CA LYS A 236 13.03 -18.84 18.06
C LYS A 236 12.24 -18.36 19.26
N THR A 237 12.59 -18.86 20.44
CA THR A 237 12.09 -18.33 21.70
C THR A 237 12.94 -17.13 22.11
N ILE A 238 12.29 -16.01 22.37
CA ILE A 238 12.89 -14.79 22.91
C ILE A 238 12.50 -14.73 24.38
N GLN A 239 13.47 -14.81 25.26
CA GLN A 239 13.23 -14.85 26.69
C GLN A 239 12.76 -13.50 27.21
N GLU A 240 11.60 -13.47 27.87
CA GLU A 240 11.03 -12.32 28.57
C GLU A 240 11.15 -10.98 27.81
N PRO A 241 10.67 -10.90 26.53
CA PRO A 241 10.78 -9.65 25.79
C PRO A 241 9.90 -8.58 26.44
N LEU A 242 10.25 -7.32 26.21
CA LEU A 242 9.34 -6.21 26.49
C LEU A 242 8.10 -6.38 25.61
N GLN A 243 6.97 -6.66 26.26
CA GLN A 243 5.71 -6.93 25.57
C GLN A 243 5.11 -5.64 25.01
N TRP A 244 4.37 -5.78 23.91
CA TRP A 244 3.61 -4.68 23.34
C TRP A 244 2.21 -4.65 23.95
N THR A 245 1.79 -3.48 24.42
CA THR A 245 0.40 -3.15 24.77
C THR A 245 0.07 -1.76 24.21
N ALA A 246 -1.21 -1.36 24.20
CA ALA A 246 -1.60 -0.03 23.78
C ALA A 246 -1.03 1.09 24.68
N GLU A 247 -0.77 0.80 25.95
CA GLU A 247 -0.17 1.71 26.93
C GLU A 247 1.36 1.70 26.87
N THR A 248 1.95 0.55 26.59
CA THR A 248 3.40 0.36 26.50
C THR A 248 3.76 -0.31 25.15
N PRO A 249 3.78 0.44 24.04
CA PRO A 249 3.96 -0.11 22.71
C PRO A 249 5.44 -0.42 22.43
N ASN A 250 6.03 -1.35 23.16
CA ASN A 250 7.40 -1.77 22.99
C ASN A 250 7.60 -2.45 21.64
N LEU A 251 8.56 -1.98 20.86
CA LEU A 251 8.85 -2.47 19.52
C LEU A 251 10.32 -2.83 19.37
N TYR A 252 10.55 -3.90 18.64
CA TYR A 252 11.83 -4.36 18.13
C TYR A 252 11.93 -4.03 16.65
N THR A 253 13.14 -4.06 16.09
CA THR A 253 13.36 -3.91 14.66
C THR A 253 13.79 -5.25 14.07
N LEU A 254 12.97 -5.80 13.17
CA LEU A 254 13.39 -6.95 12.36
C LEU A 254 14.01 -6.41 11.07
N VAL A 255 15.25 -6.83 10.79
CA VAL A 255 15.92 -6.57 9.53
C VAL A 255 16.00 -7.87 8.75
N VAL A 256 15.46 -7.91 7.55
CA VAL A 256 15.54 -9.02 6.60
C VAL A 256 16.55 -8.64 5.52
N SER A 257 17.41 -9.54 5.11
CA SER A 257 18.43 -9.25 4.11
C SER A 257 18.75 -10.42 3.18
N LEU A 258 19.07 -10.06 1.94
CA LEU A 258 19.73 -10.93 0.96
C LEU A 258 21.18 -10.49 0.85
N LYS A 259 22.11 -11.44 0.86
CA LYS A 259 23.56 -11.17 0.80
C LYS A 259 24.25 -12.11 -0.17
N ARG A 260 25.35 -11.66 -0.76
CA ARG A 260 26.28 -12.54 -1.46
C ARG A 260 27.04 -13.43 -0.45
N PRO A 261 27.60 -14.56 -0.89
CA PRO A 261 28.37 -15.42 0.01
C PRO A 261 29.60 -14.73 0.68
N ASN A 262 30.12 -13.68 0.05
CA ASN A 262 31.20 -12.86 0.62
C ASN A 262 30.73 -11.85 1.69
N GLY A 263 29.40 -11.78 1.95
CA GLY A 263 28.80 -10.90 2.94
C GLY A 263 28.23 -9.58 2.41
N ASP A 264 28.48 -9.23 1.16
CA ASP A 264 27.93 -8.00 0.55
C ASP A 264 26.40 -8.05 0.53
N VAL A 265 25.78 -6.97 0.96
CA VAL A 265 24.32 -6.85 0.96
C VAL A 265 23.83 -6.62 -0.47
N ILE A 266 22.94 -7.49 -0.93
CA ILE A 266 22.20 -7.34 -2.20
C ILE A 266 21.01 -6.44 -1.96
N GLU A 267 20.20 -6.76 -0.95
CA GLU A 267 19.03 -6.01 -0.54
C GLU A 267 18.78 -6.20 0.95
N ALA A 268 18.19 -5.18 1.60
CA ALA A 268 17.72 -5.28 2.97
C ALA A 268 16.47 -4.41 3.17
N THR A 269 15.58 -4.90 4.02
CA THR A 269 14.40 -4.17 4.48
C THR A 269 14.18 -4.38 5.95
N SER A 270 13.32 -3.57 6.57
CA SER A 270 13.03 -3.71 7.99
C SER A 270 11.59 -3.42 8.32
N CYS A 271 11.11 -3.99 9.43
CA CYS A 271 9.84 -3.63 10.02
C CYS A 271 9.91 -3.60 11.55
N LYS A 272 8.93 -2.96 12.16
CA LYS A 272 8.75 -2.98 13.61
C LYS A 272 7.95 -4.20 14.03
N VAL A 273 8.38 -4.85 15.11
CA VAL A 273 7.80 -6.08 15.64
C VAL A 273 7.49 -5.90 17.13
N GLY A 274 6.25 -6.18 17.51
CA GLY A 274 5.84 -6.18 18.92
C GLY A 274 5.46 -7.57 19.37
N PHE A 275 6.02 -8.04 20.49
CA PHE A 275 5.65 -9.33 21.08
C PHE A 275 4.31 -9.19 21.80
N ARG A 276 3.26 -9.77 21.22
CA ARG A 276 1.91 -9.76 21.76
C ARG A 276 1.11 -10.95 21.27
N THR A 277 0.16 -11.36 22.10
CA THR A 277 -0.90 -12.31 21.74
C THR A 277 -2.25 -11.60 21.84
N VAL A 278 -3.04 -11.66 20.79
CA VAL A 278 -4.43 -11.18 20.75
C VAL A 278 -5.33 -12.38 20.54
N GLU A 279 -6.28 -12.58 21.42
CA GLU A 279 -7.17 -13.74 21.39
C GLU A 279 -8.56 -13.41 21.92
N ILE A 280 -9.53 -14.22 21.52
CA ILE A 280 -10.87 -14.21 22.11
C ILE A 280 -10.99 -15.45 22.98
N LYS A 281 -11.15 -15.25 24.28
CA LYS A 281 -11.30 -16.32 25.27
C LYS A 281 -12.43 -15.95 26.24
N ASP A 282 -13.28 -16.91 26.56
CA ASP A 282 -14.43 -16.74 27.44
C ASP A 282 -15.30 -15.50 27.05
N LYS A 283 -15.50 -15.29 25.73
CA LYS A 283 -16.26 -14.17 25.17
C LYS A 283 -15.62 -12.79 25.40
N GLN A 284 -14.35 -12.74 25.79
CA GLN A 284 -13.61 -11.51 26.01
C GLN A 284 -12.46 -11.38 25.01
N LEU A 285 -12.19 -10.17 24.58
CA LEU A 285 -10.99 -9.84 23.81
C LEU A 285 -9.83 -9.61 24.77
N LEU A 286 -8.79 -10.44 24.62
CA LEU A 286 -7.60 -10.39 25.47
C LEU A 286 -6.39 -9.90 24.68
N VAL A 287 -5.55 -9.12 25.34
CA VAL A 287 -4.19 -8.81 24.91
C VAL A 287 -3.24 -9.30 25.98
N ASN A 288 -2.32 -10.20 25.62
CA ASN A 288 -1.37 -10.84 26.53
C ASN A 288 -2.07 -11.48 27.76
N GLY A 289 -3.20 -12.15 27.51
CA GLY A 289 -3.99 -12.81 28.54
C GLY A 289 -4.81 -11.89 29.43
N GLN A 290 -4.77 -10.57 29.21
CA GLN A 290 -5.54 -9.60 29.99
C GLN A 290 -6.73 -9.09 29.18
N PRO A 291 -7.96 -9.07 29.75
CA PRO A 291 -9.12 -8.53 29.08
C PRO A 291 -8.96 -7.02 28.85
N ILE A 292 -9.31 -6.56 27.67
CA ILE A 292 -9.27 -5.15 27.34
C ILE A 292 -10.67 -4.56 27.20
N LEU A 293 -10.82 -3.30 27.62
CA LEU A 293 -11.98 -2.49 27.32
C LEU A 293 -11.66 -1.65 26.08
N VAL A 294 -12.43 -1.85 25.00
CA VAL A 294 -12.31 -1.05 23.79
C VAL A 294 -12.84 0.36 24.06
N LYS A 295 -11.94 1.33 24.14
CA LYS A 295 -12.21 2.76 24.16
C LYS A 295 -11.82 3.32 22.82
N GLY A 296 -12.72 3.13 21.83
CA GLY A 296 -12.38 3.33 20.43
C GLY A 296 -13.11 4.49 19.77
N VAL A 297 -12.58 4.90 18.63
CA VAL A 297 -13.18 5.87 17.70
C VAL A 297 -13.31 5.25 16.32
N ASN A 298 -14.33 5.66 15.56
CA ASN A 298 -14.38 5.42 14.12
C ASN A 298 -13.62 6.55 13.43
N TYR A 299 -12.84 6.22 12.40
CA TYR A 299 -12.03 7.18 11.68
C TYR A 299 -12.13 6.97 10.18
N HIS A 300 -12.64 7.99 9.50
CA HIS A 300 -12.50 8.15 8.06
C HIS A 300 -11.28 9.02 7.79
N GLU A 301 -10.41 8.58 6.92
CA GLU A 301 -9.28 9.38 6.42
C GLU A 301 -9.81 10.47 5.52
N HIS A 302 -10.05 11.63 6.10
CA HIS A 302 -10.63 12.80 5.42
C HIS A 302 -10.10 14.10 5.99
N ASN A 303 -9.88 15.06 5.11
CA ASN A 303 -9.55 16.43 5.44
C ASN A 303 -10.38 17.38 4.59
N GLU A 304 -10.88 18.47 5.19
CA GLU A 304 -11.76 19.44 4.52
C GLU A 304 -11.12 20.14 3.32
N ASN A 305 -9.79 20.21 3.25
CA ASN A 305 -9.08 20.87 2.16
C ASN A 305 -8.54 19.91 1.11
N THR A 306 -8.17 18.67 1.51
CA THR A 306 -7.46 17.72 0.65
C THR A 306 -8.25 16.46 0.33
N GLY A 307 -9.47 16.33 0.88
CA GLY A 307 -10.35 15.18 0.64
C GLY A 307 -9.84 13.91 1.29
N HIS A 308 -9.73 12.85 0.52
CA HIS A 308 -9.26 11.55 0.99
C HIS A 308 -7.72 11.43 1.12
N TYR A 309 -7.02 12.49 0.76
CA TYR A 309 -5.59 12.59 1.03
C TYR A 309 -5.37 13.22 2.41
N VAL A 310 -4.84 12.44 3.34
CA VAL A 310 -4.50 12.88 4.69
C VAL A 310 -2.99 12.74 4.87
N SER A 311 -2.32 13.84 5.23
CA SER A 311 -0.87 13.82 5.44
C SER A 311 -0.50 13.04 6.70
N GLU A 312 0.71 12.47 6.71
CA GLU A 312 1.24 11.77 7.89
C GLU A 312 1.29 12.67 9.14
N GLU A 313 1.57 13.96 8.95
CA GLU A 313 1.61 14.95 10.05
C GLU A 313 0.22 15.14 10.68
N LEU A 314 -0.83 15.19 9.86
CA LEU A 314 -2.20 15.30 10.37
C LEU A 314 -2.60 14.01 11.09
N MET A 315 -2.32 12.84 10.51
CA MET A 315 -2.56 11.56 11.17
C MET A 315 -1.86 11.46 12.52
N LYS A 316 -0.60 11.89 12.61
CA LYS A 316 0.13 11.92 13.90
C LYS A 316 -0.55 12.81 14.94
N LYS A 317 -1.04 13.99 14.55
CA LYS A 317 -1.80 14.88 15.45
C LYS A 317 -3.08 14.23 15.96
N ASP A 318 -3.80 13.53 15.08
CA ASP A 318 -5.01 12.80 15.46
C ASP A 318 -4.68 11.69 16.47
N PHE A 319 -3.64 10.89 16.22
CA PHE A 319 -3.19 9.84 17.16
C PHE A 319 -2.74 10.43 18.50
N GLU A 320 -2.00 11.54 18.52
CA GLU A 320 -1.59 12.22 19.75
C GLU A 320 -2.81 12.69 20.53
N LEU A 321 -3.81 13.25 19.85
CA LEU A 321 -5.05 13.70 20.46
C LEU A 321 -5.82 12.50 21.07
N TRP A 322 -5.96 11.41 20.33
CA TRP A 322 -6.61 10.20 20.84
C TRP A 322 -5.92 9.64 22.06
N LYS A 323 -4.60 9.56 22.05
CA LYS A 323 -3.82 9.13 23.23
C LYS A 323 -4.05 10.06 24.43
N ARG A 324 -4.10 11.36 24.22
CA ARG A 324 -4.38 12.36 25.27
C ARG A 324 -5.76 12.14 25.91
N TYR A 325 -6.74 11.72 25.12
CA TYR A 325 -8.10 11.40 25.59
C TYR A 325 -8.31 9.92 25.94
N ASN A 326 -7.22 9.17 26.12
CA ASN A 326 -7.24 7.78 26.56
C ASN A 326 -8.00 6.83 25.59
N VAL A 327 -7.97 7.12 24.30
CA VAL A 327 -8.42 6.21 23.25
C VAL A 327 -7.34 5.15 23.03
N ASN A 328 -7.75 3.87 23.00
CA ASN A 328 -6.83 2.74 22.81
C ASN A 328 -7.10 1.95 21.51
N THR A 329 -8.15 2.30 20.79
CA THR A 329 -8.58 1.55 19.62
C THR A 329 -9.11 2.50 18.54
N VAL A 330 -8.75 2.26 17.30
CA VAL A 330 -9.27 2.98 16.14
C VAL A 330 -9.86 1.97 15.17
N ARG A 331 -11.10 2.23 14.72
CA ARG A 331 -11.71 1.50 13.61
C ARG A 331 -11.59 2.37 12.36
N THR A 332 -10.78 1.92 11.42
CA THR A 332 -10.74 2.53 10.08
C THR A 332 -11.99 2.16 9.29
N CYS A 333 -12.51 3.10 8.51
CA CYS A 333 -13.73 2.94 7.74
C CYS A 333 -13.49 3.17 6.25
#